data_2b8baf564cc06a12d8e838b71875bc4b
#
_entry.id   2b8baf564cc06a12d8e838b71875bc4b
#
_cell.length_a   1.000
_cell.length_b   1.000
_cell.length_c   1.000
_cell.angle_alpha   90.00
_cell.angle_beta   90.00
_cell.angle_gamma   90.00
#
_symmetry.space_group_name_H-M   'P 1'
#
loop_
_entity.id
_entity.type
_entity.pdbx_description
1 polymer ?
#
loop_
_entity_poly.entity_id
_entity_poly.type
_entity_poly.pdbx_seq_one_letter_code
_entity_poly.pdbx_strand_id
1 'polypeptide(L)'
;MNPGEPNRTYYPALDGLRGVAILLVIFLHNFGFTNYFFFGWLGVDLFFVLSGFLITDILLNTSGKKNYLRNFYMRRVLRIFPLYFFTLIFCLFLIPVFNQSLNISYYKENQLWLWTFTQNWLYVFKDPYGSPTLLHFWSLAVEEQFYLIWPFIILLVKKPKRLLWISFLLLVAVMITRVLLWKFQIEDLAYDSLYTFTRIDGICVGSMIALILRIQSQVLVKYKWLIVFILAGLNFIIYFLNLNSASRLPYLAFVGYTTFAVLFGILVYDAVTKNSALIKLLFANKVLIFFGKISFGFYVFHWPVYLLLFPNFRNLLTGNYQMQQGVAQLISAVIVTIISIIISVISLRYFENFFLKLKKRYS
;
A
#
# COMPACT_ATOMS: atom_id res chain seq x y z
N MET A 1 11.12 29.23 0.41
CA MET A 1 9.82 29.08 1.08
C MET A 1 8.84 29.97 0.34
N ASN A 2 7.78 29.40 -0.25
CA ASN A 2 6.78 30.20 -0.98
C ASN A 2 5.73 30.70 0.03
N PRO A 3 5.43 32.01 0.10
CA PRO A 3 4.38 32.57 0.93
C PRO A 3 3.01 32.23 0.34
N GLY A 4 2.35 31.20 0.85
CA GLY A 4 1.00 30.79 0.41
C GLY A 4 0.60 29.35 0.73
N GLU A 5 1.52 28.49 1.16
CA GLU A 5 1.14 27.17 1.66
C GLU A 5 0.87 27.28 3.18
N PRO A 6 -0.29 26.77 3.68
CA PRO A 6 -0.47 26.63 5.11
C PRO A 6 0.69 25.80 5.64
N ASN A 7 1.28 26.20 6.76
CA ASN A 7 2.44 25.57 7.43
C ASN A 7 2.21 24.05 7.58
N ARG A 8 2.43 23.29 6.52
CA ARG A 8 2.40 21.85 6.56
C ARG A 8 3.76 21.38 7.04
N THR A 9 3.80 20.86 8.25
CA THR A 9 5.02 20.25 8.78
C THR A 9 5.45 19.12 7.84
N TYR A 10 6.62 19.24 7.24
CA TYR A 10 7.21 18.20 6.40
C TYR A 10 7.94 17.20 7.30
N TYR A 11 7.61 15.92 7.16
CA TYR A 11 8.21 14.83 7.91
C TYR A 11 9.06 13.94 6.98
N PRO A 12 10.39 14.18 6.89
CA PRO A 12 11.27 13.38 6.01
C PRO A 12 11.22 11.88 6.29
N ALA A 13 11.03 11.51 7.57
CA ALA A 13 10.93 10.11 7.99
C ALA A 13 9.71 9.38 7.37
N LEU A 14 8.61 10.09 7.09
CA LEU A 14 7.46 9.47 6.40
C LEU A 14 7.77 9.17 4.93
N ASP A 15 8.53 10.02 4.25
CA ASP A 15 9.01 9.70 2.90
C ASP A 15 9.97 8.51 2.94
N GLY A 16 10.84 8.43 3.94
CA GLY A 16 11.70 7.26 4.13
C GLY A 16 10.93 5.97 4.42
N LEU A 17 9.89 6.03 5.25
CA LEU A 17 8.99 4.88 5.49
C LEU A 17 8.29 4.43 4.20
N ARG A 18 7.89 5.36 3.32
CA ARG A 18 7.39 5.01 1.98
C ARG A 18 8.46 4.34 1.13
N GLY A 19 9.73 4.76 1.29
CA GLY A 19 10.88 4.12 0.66
C GLY A 19 11.07 2.67 1.14
N VAL A 20 10.96 2.43 2.45
CA VAL A 20 10.98 1.07 3.00
C VAL A 20 9.82 0.25 2.45
N ALA A 21 8.61 0.80 2.46
CA ALA A 21 7.41 0.12 1.98
C ALA A 21 7.54 -0.34 0.52
N ILE A 22 8.02 0.53 -0.38
CA ILE A 22 8.19 0.15 -1.79
C ILE A 22 9.30 -0.88 -1.97
N LEU A 23 10.42 -0.78 -1.24
CA LEU A 23 11.50 -1.75 -1.33
C LEU A 23 11.04 -3.14 -0.87
N LEU A 24 10.24 -3.23 0.20
CA LEU A 24 9.66 -4.52 0.64
C LEU A 24 8.80 -5.14 -0.47
N VAL A 25 7.92 -4.37 -1.10
CA VAL A 25 7.08 -4.85 -2.21
C VAL A 25 7.92 -5.35 -3.39
N ILE A 26 8.94 -4.58 -3.78
CA ILE A 26 9.82 -4.94 -4.90
C ILE A 26 10.65 -6.19 -4.58
N PHE A 27 11.16 -6.31 -3.36
CA PHE A 27 11.89 -7.51 -2.96
C PHE A 27 11.01 -8.76 -3.03
N LEU A 28 9.75 -8.69 -2.58
CA LEU A 28 8.82 -9.79 -2.73
C LEU A 28 8.58 -10.15 -4.20
N HIS A 29 8.24 -9.17 -5.02
CA HIS A 29 7.80 -9.43 -6.40
C HIS A 29 8.95 -9.81 -7.33
N ASN A 30 10.09 -9.11 -7.23
CA ASN A 30 11.20 -9.32 -8.16
C ASN A 30 12.18 -10.39 -7.70
N PHE A 31 12.26 -10.68 -6.38
CA PHE A 31 13.21 -11.63 -5.80
C PHE A 31 12.54 -12.76 -4.99
N GLY A 32 11.21 -12.90 -5.08
CA GLY A 32 10.42 -13.90 -4.35
C GLY A 32 10.85 -15.34 -4.62
N PHE A 33 11.49 -15.61 -5.77
CA PHE A 33 12.07 -16.92 -6.09
C PHE A 33 13.15 -17.38 -5.12
N THR A 34 13.72 -16.49 -4.30
CA THR A 34 14.75 -16.82 -3.30
C THR A 34 14.17 -17.29 -1.97
N ASN A 35 12.87 -17.17 -1.73
CA ASN A 35 12.17 -17.39 -0.47
C ASN A 35 12.64 -16.52 0.71
N TYR A 36 13.68 -15.71 0.58
CA TYR A 36 14.15 -14.81 1.66
C TYR A 36 13.25 -13.58 1.86
N PHE A 37 12.47 -13.19 0.85
CA PHE A 37 11.68 -11.96 0.84
C PHE A 37 10.17 -12.19 0.95
N PHE A 38 9.75 -13.37 1.45
CA PHE A 38 8.33 -13.72 1.60
C PHE A 38 7.53 -12.70 2.44
N PHE A 39 8.18 -11.97 3.34
CA PHE A 39 7.58 -10.94 4.19
C PHE A 39 7.36 -9.59 3.47
N GLY A 40 7.73 -9.46 2.21
CA GLY A 40 7.65 -8.19 1.47
C GLY A 40 6.22 -7.66 1.28
N TRP A 41 5.19 -8.50 1.46
CA TRP A 41 3.79 -8.06 1.51
C TRP A 41 3.52 -7.02 2.61
N LEU A 42 4.32 -7.00 3.69
CA LEU A 42 4.28 -5.98 4.74
C LEU A 42 4.45 -4.55 4.21
N GLY A 43 5.08 -4.39 3.04
CA GLY A 43 5.22 -3.09 2.39
C GLY A 43 3.86 -2.48 2.03
N VAL A 44 2.88 -3.28 1.61
CA VAL A 44 1.52 -2.80 1.33
C VAL A 44 0.82 -2.36 2.61
N ASP A 45 0.95 -3.11 3.70
CA ASP A 45 0.36 -2.73 4.98
C ASP A 45 0.96 -1.43 5.53
N LEU A 46 2.28 -1.24 5.38
CA LEU A 46 2.91 0.03 5.72
C LEU A 46 2.39 1.19 4.86
N PHE A 47 2.15 0.96 3.54
CA PHE A 47 1.50 1.97 2.69
C PHE A 47 0.09 2.30 3.17
N PHE A 48 -0.71 1.32 3.54
CA PHE A 48 -2.06 1.55 4.07
C PHE A 48 -2.05 2.39 5.35
N VAL A 49 -1.15 2.11 6.29
CA VAL A 49 -1.01 2.91 7.51
C VAL A 49 -0.59 4.34 7.19
N LEU A 50 0.43 4.52 6.34
CA LEU A 50 0.88 5.84 5.91
C LEU A 50 -0.22 6.62 5.19
N SER A 51 -1.00 5.93 4.37
CA SER A 51 -2.12 6.48 3.62
C SER A 51 -3.24 6.95 4.54
N GLY A 52 -3.68 6.10 5.47
CA GLY A 52 -4.68 6.44 6.47
C GLY A 52 -4.28 7.64 7.32
N PHE A 53 -3.02 7.65 7.78
CA PHE A 53 -2.46 8.77 8.55
C PHE A 53 -2.46 10.09 7.74
N LEU A 54 -1.84 10.09 6.56
CA LEU A 54 -1.67 11.30 5.76
C LEU A 54 -3.00 11.88 5.28
N ILE A 55 -3.94 11.02 4.88
CA ILE A 55 -5.25 11.46 4.41
C ILE A 55 -6.05 12.08 5.55
N THR A 56 -6.10 11.40 6.70
CA THR A 56 -6.84 11.88 7.85
C THR A 56 -6.25 13.21 8.37
N ASP A 57 -4.93 13.31 8.45
CA ASP A 57 -4.26 14.56 8.85
C ASP A 57 -4.60 15.72 7.89
N ILE A 58 -4.53 15.49 6.56
CA ILE A 58 -4.89 16.50 5.56
C ILE A 58 -6.35 16.94 5.73
N LEU A 59 -7.26 15.99 5.86
CA LEU A 59 -8.69 16.27 5.96
C LEU A 59 -9.03 17.04 7.25
N LEU A 60 -8.44 16.68 8.38
CA LEU A 60 -8.61 17.40 9.66
C LEU A 60 -8.07 18.83 9.58
N ASN A 61 -6.96 19.06 8.90
CA ASN A 61 -6.34 20.37 8.75
C ASN A 61 -7.05 21.26 7.71
N THR A 62 -7.85 20.67 6.82
CA THR A 62 -8.61 21.40 5.79
C THR A 62 -10.12 21.44 6.06
N SER A 63 -10.58 20.72 7.06
CA SER A 63 -12.00 20.72 7.47
C SER A 63 -12.49 22.15 7.78
N GLY A 64 -13.63 22.52 7.21
CA GLY A 64 -14.21 23.87 7.34
C GLY A 64 -13.69 24.90 6.33
N LYS A 65 -12.68 24.59 5.52
CA LYS A 65 -12.23 25.50 4.45
C LYS A 65 -13.18 25.47 3.25
N LYS A 66 -13.25 26.59 2.53
CA LYS A 66 -14.01 26.66 1.25
C LYS A 66 -13.52 25.58 0.26
N ASN A 67 -14.47 24.97 -0.43
CA ASN A 67 -14.18 23.93 -1.42
C ASN A 67 -13.45 22.69 -0.87
N TYR A 68 -13.62 22.35 0.40
CA TYR A 68 -13.00 21.22 1.08
C TYR A 68 -12.98 19.91 0.26
N LEU A 69 -14.16 19.41 -0.14
CA LEU A 69 -14.27 18.16 -0.93
C LEU A 69 -13.63 18.30 -2.31
N ARG A 70 -13.93 19.41 -3.03
CA ARG A 70 -13.37 19.64 -4.36
C ARG A 70 -11.84 19.67 -4.33
N ASN A 71 -11.25 20.42 -3.39
CA ASN A 71 -9.81 20.53 -3.27
C ASN A 71 -9.17 19.19 -2.92
N PHE A 72 -9.79 18.44 -2.00
CA PHE A 72 -9.31 17.10 -1.64
C PHE A 72 -9.30 16.16 -2.85
N TYR A 73 -10.47 15.98 -3.52
CA TYR A 73 -10.58 15.06 -4.64
C TYR A 73 -9.71 15.46 -5.83
N MET A 74 -9.70 16.72 -6.22
CA MET A 74 -8.85 17.17 -7.32
C MET A 74 -7.35 16.94 -7.05
N ARG A 75 -6.90 17.09 -5.80
CA ARG A 75 -5.52 16.79 -5.42
C ARG A 75 -5.19 15.30 -5.49
N ARG A 76 -6.15 14.42 -5.28
CA ARG A 76 -5.99 12.96 -5.41
C ARG A 76 -6.03 12.53 -6.86
N VAL A 77 -7.05 12.96 -7.58
CA VAL A 77 -7.18 12.73 -9.02
C VAL A 77 -5.89 13.10 -9.75
N LEU A 78 -5.39 14.33 -9.56
CA LEU A 78 -4.15 14.79 -10.20
C LEU A 78 -2.88 14.02 -9.77
N ARG A 79 -2.93 13.30 -8.65
CA ARG A 79 -1.80 12.50 -8.18
C ARG A 79 -1.83 11.06 -8.69
N ILE A 80 -3.00 10.44 -8.79
CA ILE A 80 -3.16 8.99 -8.94
C ILE A 80 -3.64 8.66 -10.35
N PHE A 81 -4.72 9.29 -10.80
CA PHE A 81 -5.41 8.94 -12.05
C PHE A 81 -4.54 9.02 -13.31
N PRO A 82 -3.71 10.06 -13.51
CA PRO A 82 -2.96 10.16 -14.76
C PRO A 82 -2.06 8.94 -14.99
N LEU A 83 -1.27 8.55 -13.99
CA LEU A 83 -0.36 7.44 -14.12
C LEU A 83 -1.09 6.09 -14.12
N TYR A 84 -2.10 5.94 -13.26
CA TYR A 84 -2.92 4.74 -13.19
C TYR A 84 -3.58 4.45 -14.54
N PHE A 85 -4.32 5.41 -15.11
CA PHE A 85 -5.01 5.21 -16.39
C PHE A 85 -4.04 5.13 -17.58
N PHE A 86 -2.93 5.85 -17.54
CA PHE A 86 -1.88 5.68 -18.55
C PHE A 86 -1.37 4.22 -18.56
N THR A 87 -1.05 3.66 -17.39
CA THR A 87 -0.58 2.28 -17.29
C THR A 87 -1.68 1.28 -17.68
N LEU A 88 -2.92 1.54 -17.26
CA LEU A 88 -4.05 0.70 -17.64
C LEU A 88 -4.24 0.64 -19.16
N ILE A 89 -4.24 1.80 -19.84
CA ILE A 89 -4.33 1.89 -21.30
C ILE A 89 -3.14 1.16 -21.95
N PHE A 90 -1.94 1.39 -21.44
CA PHE A 90 -0.74 0.72 -21.93
C PHE A 90 -0.85 -0.80 -21.82
N CYS A 91 -1.28 -1.31 -20.67
CA CYS A 91 -1.42 -2.75 -20.45
C CYS A 91 -2.56 -3.37 -21.27
N LEU A 92 -3.70 -2.71 -21.40
CA LEU A 92 -4.85 -3.27 -22.10
C LEU A 92 -4.72 -3.23 -23.62
N PHE A 93 -4.07 -2.23 -24.17
CA PHE A 93 -4.09 -1.98 -25.62
C PHE A 93 -2.72 -2.11 -26.29
N LEU A 94 -1.62 -1.72 -25.63
CA LEU A 94 -0.29 -1.76 -26.23
C LEU A 94 0.45 -3.07 -25.94
N ILE A 95 0.42 -3.60 -24.72
CA ILE A 95 1.10 -4.86 -24.41
C ILE A 95 0.66 -6.01 -25.32
N PRO A 96 -0.64 -6.23 -25.61
CA PRO A 96 -1.06 -7.33 -26.48
C PRO A 96 -0.51 -7.28 -27.91
N VAL A 97 -0.13 -6.10 -28.38
CA VAL A 97 0.50 -5.93 -29.70
C VAL A 97 1.93 -6.49 -29.71
N PHE A 98 2.65 -6.37 -28.60
CA PHE A 98 4.06 -6.75 -28.49
C PHE A 98 4.29 -8.11 -27.84
N ASN A 99 3.36 -8.54 -26.97
CA ASN A 99 3.48 -9.79 -26.24
C ASN A 99 2.11 -10.45 -26.03
N GLN A 100 1.81 -11.47 -26.85
CA GLN A 100 0.56 -12.23 -26.77
C GLN A 100 0.56 -13.29 -25.65
N SER A 101 1.70 -13.58 -25.05
CA SER A 101 1.79 -14.59 -23.97
C SER A 101 1.18 -14.14 -22.66
N LEU A 102 1.02 -12.82 -22.45
CA LEU A 102 0.32 -12.30 -21.29
C LEU A 102 -1.19 -12.36 -21.51
N ASN A 103 -1.89 -13.10 -20.65
CA ASN A 103 -3.36 -13.23 -20.74
C ASN A 103 -4.04 -11.90 -20.36
N ILE A 104 -4.15 -10.98 -21.33
CA ILE A 104 -4.83 -9.70 -21.17
C ILE A 104 -6.33 -9.80 -21.45
N SER A 105 -6.81 -10.88 -22.09
CA SER A 105 -8.23 -11.08 -22.36
C SER A 105 -9.08 -11.02 -21.10
N TYR A 106 -8.61 -11.62 -20.02
CA TYR A 106 -9.24 -11.53 -18.70
C TYR A 106 -9.57 -10.08 -18.29
N TYR A 107 -8.62 -9.15 -18.46
CA TYR A 107 -8.83 -7.74 -18.13
C TYR A 107 -9.67 -7.00 -19.16
N LYS A 108 -9.59 -7.33 -20.44
CA LYS A 108 -10.43 -6.73 -21.48
C LYS A 108 -11.91 -7.03 -21.26
N GLU A 109 -12.23 -8.27 -20.88
CA GLU A 109 -13.61 -8.68 -20.56
C GLU A 109 -14.13 -8.06 -19.26
N ASN A 110 -13.24 -7.76 -18.33
CA ASN A 110 -13.56 -7.24 -17.00
C ASN A 110 -13.09 -5.80 -16.78
N GLN A 111 -12.87 -5.04 -17.84
CA GLN A 111 -12.23 -3.73 -17.76
C GLN A 111 -12.99 -2.70 -16.91
N LEU A 112 -14.32 -2.80 -16.79
CA LEU A 112 -15.12 -1.89 -15.97
C LEU A 112 -14.65 -1.86 -14.51
N TRP A 113 -14.26 -3.02 -13.95
CA TRP A 113 -13.73 -3.08 -12.60
C TRP A 113 -12.44 -2.27 -12.43
N LEU A 114 -11.58 -2.24 -13.44
CA LEU A 114 -10.34 -1.47 -13.41
C LEU A 114 -10.59 0.04 -13.58
N TRP A 115 -11.51 0.42 -14.49
CA TRP A 115 -11.85 1.83 -14.70
C TRP A 115 -12.52 2.47 -13.48
N THR A 116 -13.18 1.68 -12.62
CA THR A 116 -13.91 2.14 -11.44
C THR A 116 -13.18 1.94 -10.11
N PHE A 117 -11.91 1.50 -10.12
CA PHE A 117 -11.16 1.16 -8.90
C PHE A 117 -11.88 0.12 -8.02
N THR A 118 -12.46 -0.91 -8.64
CA THR A 118 -13.12 -2.04 -7.97
C THR A 118 -12.51 -3.39 -8.34
N GLN A 119 -11.34 -3.40 -8.98
CA GLN A 119 -10.66 -4.61 -9.42
C GLN A 119 -10.29 -5.58 -8.28
N ASN A 120 -10.13 -5.09 -7.06
CA ASN A 120 -9.93 -5.96 -5.90
C ASN A 120 -11.15 -6.86 -5.64
N TRP A 121 -12.36 -6.38 -5.92
CA TRP A 121 -13.59 -7.18 -5.84
C TRP A 121 -13.72 -8.14 -7.03
N LEU A 122 -13.24 -7.75 -8.21
CA LEU A 122 -13.13 -8.67 -9.34
C LEU A 122 -12.32 -9.92 -8.96
N TYR A 123 -11.17 -9.73 -8.29
CA TYR A 123 -10.30 -10.84 -7.87
C TYR A 123 -10.91 -11.70 -6.76
N VAL A 124 -11.83 -11.16 -5.99
CA VAL A 124 -12.58 -11.90 -4.96
C VAL A 124 -13.73 -12.70 -5.56
N PHE A 125 -14.48 -12.14 -6.50
CA PHE A 125 -15.69 -12.77 -7.06
C PHE A 125 -15.41 -13.62 -8.32
N LYS A 126 -14.25 -13.44 -8.95
CA LYS A 126 -13.78 -14.23 -10.08
C LYS A 126 -12.36 -14.69 -9.79
N ASP A 127 -11.83 -15.59 -10.60
CA ASP A 127 -10.48 -16.13 -10.41
C ASP A 127 -9.40 -15.01 -10.38
N PRO A 128 -8.70 -14.78 -9.25
CA PRO A 128 -7.63 -13.78 -9.14
C PRO A 128 -6.40 -14.16 -9.98
N TYR A 129 -6.26 -15.43 -10.33
CA TYR A 129 -5.12 -15.95 -11.08
C TYR A 129 -5.32 -15.94 -12.59
N GLY A 130 -6.47 -15.47 -13.08
CA GLY A 130 -6.77 -15.38 -14.52
C GLY A 130 -5.77 -14.53 -15.31
N SER A 131 -5.15 -13.52 -14.68
CA SER A 131 -3.98 -12.80 -15.20
C SER A 131 -3.24 -12.08 -14.08
N PRO A 132 -1.92 -12.29 -13.90
CA PRO A 132 -1.14 -11.63 -12.87
C PRO A 132 -0.80 -10.17 -13.17
N THR A 133 -0.95 -9.71 -14.42
CA THR A 133 -0.34 -8.48 -14.94
C THR A 133 -0.70 -7.21 -14.15
N LEU A 134 -1.96 -7.06 -13.73
CA LEU A 134 -2.44 -5.91 -12.97
C LEU A 134 -2.92 -6.30 -11.55
N LEU A 135 -2.60 -7.52 -11.10
CA LEU A 135 -3.07 -8.01 -9.80
C LEU A 135 -2.68 -7.07 -8.66
N HIS A 136 -1.45 -6.53 -8.66
CA HIS A 136 -0.96 -5.62 -7.63
C HIS A 136 -1.80 -4.34 -7.48
N PHE A 137 -2.61 -3.95 -8.47
CA PHE A 137 -3.50 -2.79 -8.39
C PHE A 137 -4.67 -2.95 -7.40
N TRP A 138 -4.87 -4.16 -6.83
CA TRP A 138 -5.89 -4.37 -5.81
C TRP A 138 -5.77 -3.39 -4.62
N SER A 139 -4.55 -3.10 -4.18
CA SER A 139 -4.33 -2.22 -3.04
C SER A 139 -4.68 -0.77 -3.33
N LEU A 140 -4.43 -0.30 -4.57
CA LEU A 140 -4.86 1.04 -5.01
C LEU A 140 -6.39 1.17 -5.00
N ALA A 141 -7.11 0.10 -5.37
CA ALA A 141 -8.57 0.09 -5.28
C ALA A 141 -9.05 0.24 -3.84
N VAL A 142 -8.48 -0.50 -2.90
CA VAL A 142 -8.82 -0.39 -1.47
C VAL A 142 -8.58 1.03 -0.95
N GLU A 143 -7.46 1.65 -1.32
CA GLU A 143 -7.14 3.04 -0.94
C GLU A 143 -8.15 4.03 -1.54
N GLU A 144 -8.45 3.96 -2.85
CA GLU A 144 -9.36 4.90 -3.51
C GLU A 144 -10.80 4.77 -2.99
N GLN A 145 -11.25 3.55 -2.67
CA GLN A 145 -12.55 3.31 -2.03
C GLN A 145 -12.61 3.98 -0.65
N PHE A 146 -11.56 3.90 0.15
CA PHE A 146 -11.48 4.61 1.42
C PHE A 146 -11.46 6.14 1.20
N TYR A 147 -10.68 6.65 0.24
CA TYR A 147 -10.61 8.08 -0.08
C TYR A 147 -11.95 8.65 -0.56
N LEU A 148 -12.76 7.82 -1.20
CA LEU A 148 -14.10 8.23 -1.64
C LEU A 148 -15.04 8.50 -0.46
N ILE A 149 -14.97 7.70 0.61
CA ILE A 149 -15.95 7.72 1.71
C ILE A 149 -15.47 8.58 2.89
N TRP A 150 -14.17 8.49 3.24
CA TRP A 150 -13.64 9.07 4.46
C TRP A 150 -13.80 10.59 4.61
N PRO A 151 -13.64 11.42 3.55
CA PRO A 151 -13.86 12.86 3.62
C PRO A 151 -15.29 13.24 4.05
N PHE A 152 -16.28 12.48 3.61
CA PHE A 152 -17.69 12.70 4.01
C PHE A 152 -17.89 12.35 5.49
N ILE A 153 -17.31 11.24 5.97
CA ILE A 153 -17.40 10.87 7.38
C ILE A 153 -16.79 11.98 8.26
N ILE A 154 -15.62 12.50 7.89
CA ILE A 154 -14.99 13.61 8.64
C ILE A 154 -15.85 14.87 8.60
N LEU A 155 -16.45 15.20 7.46
CA LEU A 155 -17.30 16.38 7.31
C LEU A 155 -18.58 16.29 8.17
N LEU A 156 -19.18 15.11 8.25
CA LEU A 156 -20.42 14.87 9.00
C LEU A 156 -20.19 14.79 10.52
N VAL A 157 -19.14 14.07 10.93
CA VAL A 157 -18.91 13.78 12.35
C VAL A 157 -18.21 14.94 13.06
N LYS A 158 -17.28 15.63 12.41
CA LYS A 158 -16.52 16.82 12.89
C LYS A 158 -15.73 16.65 14.20
N LYS A 159 -16.13 15.77 15.11
CA LYS A 159 -15.52 15.58 16.43
C LYS A 159 -14.40 14.52 16.36
N PRO A 160 -13.11 14.86 16.57
CA PRO A 160 -12.00 13.89 16.43
C PRO A 160 -12.13 12.67 17.34
N LYS A 161 -12.66 12.82 18.57
CA LYS A 161 -12.91 11.67 19.46
C LYS A 161 -13.95 10.69 18.89
N ARG A 162 -15.00 11.17 18.24
CA ARG A 162 -16.01 10.29 17.60
C ARG A 162 -15.43 9.61 16.36
N LEU A 163 -14.63 10.35 15.57
CA LEU A 163 -13.90 9.77 14.42
C LEU A 163 -12.94 8.67 14.85
N LEU A 164 -12.25 8.85 16.00
CA LEU A 164 -11.39 7.81 16.56
C LEU A 164 -12.19 6.53 16.89
N TRP A 165 -13.36 6.66 17.50
CA TRP A 165 -14.23 5.53 17.76
C TRP A 165 -14.75 4.87 16.48
N ILE A 166 -15.10 5.66 15.46
CA ILE A 166 -15.50 5.10 14.15
C ILE A 166 -14.36 4.30 13.53
N SER A 167 -13.13 4.85 13.51
CA SER A 167 -11.96 4.11 13.00
C SER A 167 -11.71 2.82 13.77
N PHE A 168 -11.87 2.86 15.09
CA PHE A 168 -11.73 1.67 15.94
C PHE A 168 -12.83 0.63 15.67
N LEU A 169 -14.07 1.06 15.56
CA LEU A 169 -15.18 0.15 15.22
C LEU A 169 -15.04 -0.46 13.84
N LEU A 170 -14.54 0.29 12.85
CA LEU A 170 -14.19 -0.25 11.53
C LEU A 170 -13.09 -1.30 11.62
N LEU A 171 -12.05 -1.06 12.42
CA LEU A 171 -10.98 -2.03 12.67
C LEU A 171 -11.54 -3.33 13.28
N VAL A 172 -12.39 -3.22 14.30
CA VAL A 172 -13.05 -4.38 14.94
C VAL A 172 -13.95 -5.11 13.92
N ALA A 173 -14.71 -4.37 13.10
CA ALA A 173 -15.55 -4.97 12.06
C ALA A 173 -14.71 -5.76 11.04
N VAL A 174 -13.55 -5.25 10.62
CA VAL A 174 -12.60 -5.97 9.76
C VAL A 174 -12.17 -7.30 10.40
N MET A 175 -11.79 -7.28 11.67
CA MET A 175 -11.40 -8.51 12.38
C MET A 175 -12.55 -9.51 12.48
N ILE A 176 -13.75 -9.04 12.83
CA ILE A 176 -14.96 -9.88 12.86
C ILE A 176 -15.24 -10.48 11.48
N THR A 177 -15.16 -9.69 10.41
CA THR A 177 -15.39 -10.17 9.05
C THR A 177 -14.44 -11.32 8.70
N ARG A 178 -13.14 -11.21 9.01
CA ARG A 178 -12.17 -12.30 8.77
C ARG A 178 -12.52 -13.57 9.55
N VAL A 179 -12.91 -13.44 10.83
CA VAL A 179 -13.34 -14.57 11.66
C VAL A 179 -14.61 -15.23 11.10
N LEU A 180 -15.57 -14.42 10.63
CA LEU A 180 -16.80 -14.95 10.05
C LEU A 180 -16.54 -15.67 8.71
N LEU A 181 -15.71 -15.12 7.84
CA LEU A 181 -15.31 -15.78 6.58
C LEU A 181 -14.71 -17.16 6.86
N TRP A 182 -13.77 -17.24 7.81
CA TRP A 182 -13.19 -18.51 8.22
C TRP A 182 -14.23 -19.47 8.82
N LYS A 183 -15.10 -18.99 9.73
CA LYS A 183 -16.12 -19.83 10.34
C LYS A 183 -17.10 -20.43 9.32
N PHE A 184 -17.45 -19.66 8.29
CA PHE A 184 -18.34 -20.12 7.22
C PHE A 184 -17.60 -20.84 6.09
N GLN A 185 -16.31 -21.19 6.28
CA GLN A 185 -15.48 -21.90 5.33
C GLN A 185 -15.40 -21.23 3.94
N ILE A 186 -15.53 -19.90 3.93
CA ILE A 186 -15.25 -19.09 2.74
C ILE A 186 -13.72 -18.88 2.71
N GLU A 187 -12.99 -19.99 2.59
CA GLU A 187 -11.52 -20.03 2.61
C GLU A 187 -10.92 -19.79 1.23
N ASP A 188 -11.31 -18.70 0.59
CA ASP A 188 -10.58 -18.22 -0.57
C ASP A 188 -9.54 -17.18 -0.12
N LEU A 189 -8.26 -17.42 -0.47
CA LEU A 189 -7.16 -16.49 -0.22
C LEU A 189 -7.46 -15.06 -0.70
N ALA A 190 -8.29 -14.92 -1.73
CA ALA A 190 -8.70 -13.63 -2.26
C ALA A 190 -9.56 -12.84 -1.27
N TYR A 191 -10.45 -13.47 -0.52
CA TYR A 191 -11.25 -12.78 0.51
C TYR A 191 -10.40 -12.26 1.64
N ASP A 192 -9.42 -13.02 2.12
CA ASP A 192 -8.57 -12.61 3.23
C ASP A 192 -7.57 -11.55 2.85
N SER A 193 -7.04 -11.59 1.62
CA SER A 193 -5.89 -10.79 1.22
C SER A 193 -6.20 -9.61 0.29
N LEU A 194 -7.37 -9.59 -0.39
CA LEU A 194 -7.68 -8.60 -1.42
C LEU A 194 -8.97 -7.82 -1.16
N TYR A 195 -9.89 -8.36 -0.34
CA TYR A 195 -11.20 -7.78 -0.11
C TYR A 195 -11.11 -6.51 0.75
N THR A 196 -11.83 -5.47 0.39
CA THR A 196 -11.78 -4.18 1.10
C THR A 196 -12.10 -4.32 2.59
N PHE A 197 -13.16 -5.07 2.92
CA PHE A 197 -13.63 -5.24 4.30
C PHE A 197 -12.76 -6.18 5.14
N THR A 198 -11.72 -6.75 4.57
CA THR A 198 -10.70 -7.53 5.30
C THR A 198 -9.34 -6.85 5.32
N ARG A 199 -9.15 -5.75 4.56
CA ARG A 199 -7.82 -5.14 4.36
C ARG A 199 -7.71 -3.64 4.69
N ILE A 200 -8.81 -2.96 5.04
CA ILE A 200 -8.76 -1.54 5.43
C ILE A 200 -8.21 -1.30 6.84
N ASP A 201 -7.86 -2.35 7.59
CA ASP A 201 -7.32 -2.24 8.96
C ASP A 201 -6.08 -1.34 9.04
N GLY A 202 -5.12 -1.49 8.13
CA GLY A 202 -3.96 -0.61 8.07
C GLY A 202 -4.34 0.86 7.89
N ILE A 203 -5.30 1.16 7.02
CA ILE A 203 -5.80 2.52 6.79
C ILE A 203 -6.53 3.04 8.03
N CYS A 204 -7.33 2.21 8.70
CA CYS A 204 -8.01 2.56 9.94
C CYS A 204 -7.00 2.90 11.05
N VAL A 205 -5.96 2.06 11.24
CA VAL A 205 -4.90 2.33 12.21
C VAL A 205 -4.17 3.64 11.90
N GLY A 206 -3.79 3.87 10.65
CA GLY A 206 -3.18 5.14 10.24
C GLY A 206 -4.06 6.34 10.56
N SER A 207 -5.37 6.24 10.29
CA SER A 207 -6.36 7.27 10.64
C SER A 207 -6.44 7.48 12.15
N MET A 208 -6.42 6.39 12.95
CA MET A 208 -6.40 6.49 14.42
C MET A 208 -5.16 7.23 14.93
N ILE A 209 -3.98 7.00 14.35
CA ILE A 209 -2.75 7.72 14.72
C ILE A 209 -2.90 9.24 14.49
N ALA A 210 -3.42 9.66 13.33
CA ALA A 210 -3.68 11.07 13.05
C ALA A 210 -4.66 11.69 14.07
N LEU A 211 -5.72 10.95 14.43
CA LEU A 211 -6.73 11.39 15.40
C LEU A 211 -6.19 11.45 16.83
N ILE A 212 -5.37 10.46 17.24
CA ILE A 212 -4.69 10.44 18.54
C ILE A 212 -3.79 11.67 18.68
N LEU A 213 -3.03 12.01 17.65
CA LEU A 213 -2.21 13.24 17.64
C LEU A 213 -3.09 14.49 17.70
N ARG A 214 -4.19 14.54 16.96
CA ARG A 214 -5.11 15.67 16.94
C ARG A 214 -5.76 15.96 18.28
N ILE A 215 -6.11 14.92 19.05
CA ILE A 215 -6.68 15.08 20.40
C ILE A 215 -5.62 15.15 21.51
N GLN A 216 -4.33 15.16 21.13
CA GLN A 216 -3.19 15.17 22.07
C GLN A 216 -3.26 14.05 23.12
N SER A 217 -3.73 12.89 22.73
CA SER A 217 -3.86 11.75 23.65
C SER A 217 -2.50 11.18 24.04
N GLN A 218 -2.33 10.94 25.31
CA GLN A 218 -1.12 10.34 25.88
C GLN A 218 -1.12 8.79 25.85
N VAL A 219 -2.14 8.16 25.24
CA VAL A 219 -2.30 6.70 25.20
C VAL A 219 -1.05 6.02 24.64
N LEU A 220 -0.53 6.46 23.50
CA LEU A 220 0.66 5.83 22.93
C LEU A 220 1.94 6.16 23.70
N VAL A 221 2.02 7.32 24.33
CA VAL A 221 3.16 7.64 25.22
C VAL A 221 3.19 6.67 26.41
N LYS A 222 2.03 6.43 27.01
CA LYS A 222 1.91 5.65 28.25
C LYS A 222 1.88 4.14 28.00
N TYR A 223 1.17 3.69 26.97
CA TYR A 223 0.80 2.28 26.83
C TYR A 223 1.39 1.58 25.59
N LYS A 224 2.23 2.21 24.76
CA LYS A 224 2.72 1.59 23.54
C LYS A 224 3.47 0.27 23.77
N TRP A 225 4.29 0.19 24.82
CA TRP A 225 5.02 -1.03 25.15
C TRP A 225 4.10 -2.13 25.65
N LEU A 226 3.03 -1.77 26.40
CA LEU A 226 1.99 -2.71 26.79
C LEU A 226 1.24 -3.23 25.56
N ILE A 227 0.90 -2.35 24.62
CA ILE A 227 0.26 -2.75 23.35
C ILE A 227 1.15 -3.72 22.58
N VAL A 228 2.43 -3.41 22.44
CA VAL A 228 3.41 -4.29 21.76
C VAL A 228 3.48 -5.65 22.46
N PHE A 229 3.54 -5.67 23.79
CA PHE A 229 3.59 -6.90 24.57
C PHE A 229 2.32 -7.75 24.42
N ILE A 230 1.13 -7.13 24.47
CA ILE A 230 -0.14 -7.82 24.25
C ILE A 230 -0.18 -8.42 22.83
N LEU A 231 0.21 -7.65 21.82
CA LEU A 231 0.24 -8.14 20.43
C LEU A 231 1.23 -9.30 20.27
N ALA A 232 2.42 -9.20 20.85
CA ALA A 232 3.39 -10.30 20.84
C ALA A 232 2.83 -11.56 21.51
N GLY A 233 2.16 -11.40 22.66
CA GLY A 233 1.50 -12.50 23.37
C GLY A 233 0.39 -13.16 22.53
N LEU A 234 -0.47 -12.38 21.90
CA LEU A 234 -1.53 -12.89 21.00
C LEU A 234 -0.93 -13.68 19.82
N ASN A 235 0.11 -13.13 19.19
CA ASN A 235 0.80 -13.82 18.09
C ASN A 235 1.43 -15.14 18.58
N PHE A 236 2.06 -15.14 19.75
CA PHE A 236 2.64 -16.34 20.36
C PHE A 236 1.57 -17.39 20.67
N ILE A 237 0.42 -16.98 21.25
CA ILE A 237 -0.70 -17.90 21.54
C ILE A 237 -1.19 -18.57 20.25
N ILE A 238 -1.44 -17.81 19.18
CA ILE A 238 -1.91 -18.40 17.92
C ILE A 238 -0.85 -19.30 17.29
N TYR A 239 0.42 -18.90 17.34
CA TYR A 239 1.52 -19.77 16.90
C TYR A 239 1.53 -21.10 17.66
N PHE A 240 1.42 -21.05 18.98
CA PHE A 240 1.41 -22.24 19.82
C PHE A 240 0.18 -23.13 19.57
N LEU A 241 -1.01 -22.54 19.43
CA LEU A 241 -2.21 -23.27 19.06
C LEU A 241 -2.06 -23.97 17.71
N ASN A 242 -1.43 -23.33 16.73
CA ASN A 242 -1.17 -23.92 15.41
C ASN A 242 -0.17 -25.08 15.45
N LEU A 243 0.73 -25.13 16.42
CA LEU A 243 1.65 -26.28 16.58
C LEU A 243 0.92 -27.53 17.05
N ASN A 244 -0.16 -27.36 17.83
CA ASN A 244 -0.82 -28.47 18.55
C ASN A 244 -2.18 -28.85 17.97
N SER A 245 -2.69 -28.13 16.95
CA SER A 245 -4.03 -28.39 16.39
C SER A 245 -3.97 -29.12 15.06
N ALA A 246 -4.92 -30.04 14.85
CA ALA A 246 -5.11 -30.72 13.57
C ALA A 246 -5.57 -29.76 12.45
N SER A 247 -6.29 -28.68 12.83
CA SER A 247 -6.70 -27.62 11.92
C SER A 247 -5.93 -26.33 12.25
N ARG A 248 -5.15 -25.83 11.28
CA ARG A 248 -4.40 -24.59 11.47
C ARG A 248 -5.34 -23.38 11.41
N LEU A 249 -5.25 -22.50 12.42
CA LEU A 249 -5.92 -21.22 12.41
C LEU A 249 -5.23 -20.29 11.40
N PRO A 250 -5.97 -19.53 10.56
CA PRO A 250 -5.39 -18.60 9.60
C PRO A 250 -4.76 -17.41 10.33
N TYR A 251 -3.48 -17.54 10.68
CA TYR A 251 -2.74 -16.57 11.49
C TYR A 251 -2.84 -15.13 10.97
N LEU A 252 -2.60 -14.93 9.65
CA LEU A 252 -2.61 -13.60 9.06
C LEU A 252 -4.00 -12.97 9.13
N ALA A 253 -5.04 -13.73 8.81
CA ALA A 253 -6.41 -13.25 8.85
C ALA A 253 -6.86 -12.89 10.29
N PHE A 254 -6.48 -13.67 11.30
CA PHE A 254 -6.95 -13.44 12.66
C PHE A 254 -6.24 -12.28 13.35
N VAL A 255 -4.92 -12.27 13.36
CA VAL A 255 -4.14 -11.28 14.11
C VAL A 255 -3.01 -10.65 13.31
N GLY A 256 -2.44 -11.35 12.31
CA GLY A 256 -1.20 -10.95 11.67
C GLY A 256 -1.32 -9.57 11.02
N TYR A 257 -2.25 -9.35 10.11
CA TYR A 257 -2.41 -8.07 9.40
C TYR A 257 -2.62 -6.91 10.39
N THR A 258 -3.55 -7.06 11.33
CA THR A 258 -3.84 -6.01 12.32
C THR A 258 -2.67 -5.76 13.26
N THR A 259 -1.92 -6.80 13.65
CA THR A 259 -0.71 -6.65 14.46
C THR A 259 0.32 -5.80 13.75
N PHE A 260 0.67 -6.13 12.51
CA PHE A 260 1.64 -5.36 11.74
C PHE A 260 1.15 -3.94 11.47
N ALA A 261 -0.14 -3.76 11.17
CA ALA A 261 -0.72 -2.42 11.03
C ALA A 261 -0.53 -1.57 12.30
N VAL A 262 -0.79 -2.11 13.50
CA VAL A 262 -0.59 -1.40 14.76
C VAL A 262 0.89 -1.10 15.02
N LEU A 263 1.80 -2.04 14.77
CA LEU A 263 3.24 -1.82 14.88
C LEU A 263 3.72 -0.70 13.95
N PHE A 264 3.27 -0.70 12.69
CA PHE A 264 3.55 0.39 11.75
C PHE A 264 2.90 1.71 12.19
N GLY A 265 1.70 1.67 12.78
CA GLY A 265 1.07 2.85 13.38
C GLY A 265 1.92 3.47 14.49
N ILE A 266 2.46 2.66 15.39
CA ILE A 266 3.39 3.10 16.44
C ILE A 266 4.66 3.70 15.82
N LEU A 267 5.20 3.09 14.77
CA LEU A 267 6.36 3.58 14.05
C LEU A 267 6.09 4.94 13.39
N VAL A 268 4.93 5.10 12.75
CA VAL A 268 4.49 6.38 12.15
C VAL A 268 4.32 7.44 13.25
N TYR A 269 3.70 7.08 14.38
CA TYR A 269 3.57 7.98 15.53
C TYR A 269 4.94 8.46 16.03
N ASP A 270 5.89 7.54 16.26
CA ASP A 270 7.24 7.88 16.70
C ASP A 270 8.01 8.71 15.64
N ALA A 271 7.81 8.43 14.34
CA ALA A 271 8.42 9.19 13.25
C ALA A 271 7.95 10.64 13.17
N VAL A 272 6.70 10.90 13.58
CA VAL A 272 6.12 12.25 13.56
C VAL A 272 6.40 13.01 14.86
N THR A 273 6.34 12.33 16.02
CA THR A 273 6.41 13.00 17.34
C THR A 273 7.83 13.08 17.91
N LYS A 274 8.66 12.09 17.61
CA LYS A 274 10.00 12.00 18.16
C LYS A 274 11.03 12.55 17.18
N ASN A 275 11.75 13.54 17.68
CA ASN A 275 12.92 14.05 17.00
C ASN A 275 14.17 13.20 17.31
N SER A 276 14.00 11.87 17.45
CA SER A 276 15.11 10.99 17.83
C SER A 276 16.12 10.85 16.69
N ALA A 277 17.41 10.86 17.06
CA ALA A 277 18.49 10.65 16.11
C ALA A 277 18.37 9.28 15.39
N LEU A 278 17.91 8.26 16.12
CA LEU A 278 17.72 6.91 15.57
C LEU A 278 16.66 6.88 14.46
N ILE A 279 15.48 7.49 14.66
CA ILE A 279 14.43 7.54 13.63
C ILE A 279 14.90 8.33 12.42
N LYS A 280 15.62 9.44 12.63
CA LYS A 280 16.21 10.22 11.53
C LYS A 280 17.24 9.39 10.77
N LEU A 281 18.13 8.70 11.46
CA LEU A 281 19.16 7.85 10.85
C LEU A 281 18.53 6.73 10.02
N LEU A 282 17.54 6.03 10.58
CA LEU A 282 16.92 4.88 9.93
C LEU A 282 16.02 5.28 8.76
N PHE A 283 15.19 6.31 8.91
CA PHE A 283 14.12 6.60 7.95
C PHE A 283 14.23 7.96 7.25
N ALA A 284 15.11 8.87 7.68
CA ALA A 284 15.28 10.16 7.02
C ALA A 284 16.58 10.26 6.20
N ASN A 285 17.17 9.13 5.81
CA ASN A 285 18.34 9.10 4.94
C ASN A 285 17.96 9.36 3.46
N LYS A 286 18.93 9.86 2.69
CA LYS A 286 18.71 10.28 1.30
C LYS A 286 18.23 9.16 0.37
N VAL A 287 18.68 7.93 0.61
CA VAL A 287 18.34 6.76 -0.22
C VAL A 287 16.87 6.39 -0.04
N LEU A 288 16.42 6.22 1.19
CA LEU A 288 15.02 5.89 1.47
C LEU A 288 14.07 7.02 1.06
N ILE A 289 14.44 8.29 1.28
CA ILE A 289 13.66 9.44 0.80
C ILE A 289 13.55 9.43 -0.73
N PHE A 290 14.63 9.08 -1.44
CA PHE A 290 14.59 8.94 -2.90
C PHE A 290 13.56 7.88 -3.32
N PHE A 291 13.63 6.67 -2.76
CA PHE A 291 12.65 5.61 -3.05
C PHE A 291 11.23 6.02 -2.65
N GLY A 292 11.06 6.72 -1.53
CA GLY A 292 9.76 7.26 -1.12
C GLY A 292 9.16 8.26 -2.12
N LYS A 293 9.99 9.09 -2.74
CA LYS A 293 9.54 10.05 -3.77
C LYS A 293 9.08 9.38 -5.05
N ILE A 294 9.78 8.34 -5.52
CA ILE A 294 9.42 7.59 -6.73
C ILE A 294 8.43 6.45 -6.45
N SER A 295 8.05 6.22 -5.19
CA SER A 295 7.34 5.01 -4.76
C SER A 295 6.06 4.72 -5.53
N PHE A 296 5.30 5.75 -5.94
CA PHE A 296 4.06 5.55 -6.69
C PHE A 296 4.33 5.05 -8.10
N GLY A 297 5.18 5.73 -8.87
CA GLY A 297 5.57 5.25 -10.20
C GLY A 297 6.23 3.87 -10.15
N PHE A 298 7.11 3.64 -9.15
CA PHE A 298 7.78 2.36 -8.98
C PHE A 298 6.79 1.23 -8.66
N TYR A 299 5.79 1.49 -7.81
CA TYR A 299 4.70 0.55 -7.53
C TYR A 299 3.88 0.22 -8.78
N VAL A 300 3.57 1.22 -9.59
CA VAL A 300 2.75 1.05 -10.80
C VAL A 300 3.48 0.26 -11.88
N PHE A 301 4.77 0.53 -12.10
CA PHE A 301 5.51 -0.04 -13.23
C PHE A 301 6.23 -1.35 -12.94
N HIS A 302 6.67 -1.62 -11.68
CA HIS A 302 7.57 -2.74 -11.41
C HIS A 302 7.05 -4.09 -11.90
N TRP A 303 5.77 -4.37 -11.67
CA TRP A 303 5.21 -5.69 -11.95
C TRP A 303 4.96 -5.93 -13.45
N PRO A 304 4.33 -5.03 -14.21
CA PRO A 304 4.27 -5.15 -15.66
C PRO A 304 5.65 -5.23 -16.32
N VAL A 305 6.62 -4.44 -15.86
CA VAL A 305 8.00 -4.48 -16.38
C VAL A 305 8.67 -5.81 -16.05
N TYR A 306 8.47 -6.35 -14.84
CA TYR A 306 8.96 -7.66 -14.45
C TYR A 306 8.40 -8.76 -15.35
N LEU A 307 7.09 -8.82 -15.52
CA LEU A 307 6.45 -9.85 -16.34
C LEU A 307 6.86 -9.80 -17.82
N LEU A 308 7.10 -8.60 -18.34
CA LEU A 308 7.52 -8.41 -19.74
C LEU A 308 8.99 -8.77 -19.97
N LEU A 309 9.88 -8.38 -19.06
CA LEU A 309 11.31 -8.41 -19.34
C LEU A 309 12.06 -9.54 -18.63
N PHE A 310 11.63 -9.95 -17.45
CA PHE A 310 12.33 -10.97 -16.66
C PHE A 310 12.48 -12.31 -17.40
N PRO A 311 11.44 -12.88 -18.04
CA PRO A 311 11.58 -14.13 -18.77
C PRO A 311 12.58 -14.03 -19.92
N ASN A 312 12.58 -12.89 -20.62
CA ASN A 312 13.46 -12.66 -21.76
C ASN A 312 14.94 -12.59 -21.33
N PHE A 313 15.25 -11.80 -20.29
CA PHE A 313 16.63 -11.74 -19.76
C PHE A 313 17.08 -13.07 -19.19
N ARG A 314 16.23 -13.75 -18.42
CA ARG A 314 16.57 -15.08 -17.89
C ARG A 314 16.88 -16.07 -19.00
N ASN A 315 16.03 -16.16 -20.03
CA ASN A 315 16.22 -17.09 -21.14
C ASN A 315 17.46 -16.74 -21.98
N LEU A 316 17.75 -15.47 -22.17
CA LEU A 316 18.98 -15.02 -22.81
C LEU A 316 20.22 -15.48 -22.05
N LEU A 317 20.21 -15.31 -20.73
CA LEU A 317 21.37 -15.66 -19.88
C LEU A 317 21.55 -17.18 -19.76
N THR A 318 20.48 -17.96 -19.65
CA THR A 318 20.58 -19.42 -19.57
C THR A 318 20.84 -20.07 -20.93
N GLY A 319 20.24 -19.58 -22.00
CA GLY A 319 20.39 -20.13 -23.35
C GLY A 319 21.70 -19.72 -24.01
N ASN A 320 21.89 -18.42 -24.28
CA ASN A 320 23.04 -17.94 -25.05
C ASN A 320 24.35 -17.93 -24.25
N TYR A 321 24.28 -17.64 -22.95
CA TYR A 321 25.46 -17.55 -22.08
C TYR A 321 25.65 -18.76 -21.17
N GLN A 322 24.78 -19.77 -21.25
CA GLN A 322 24.82 -21.04 -20.47
C GLN A 322 25.03 -20.82 -18.96
N MET A 323 24.48 -19.70 -18.44
CA MET A 323 24.61 -19.39 -17.01
C MET A 323 23.76 -20.35 -16.17
N GLN A 324 24.23 -20.63 -14.96
CA GLN A 324 23.46 -21.37 -13.96
C GLN A 324 22.13 -20.66 -13.69
N GLN A 325 21.02 -21.41 -13.61
CA GLN A 325 19.66 -20.88 -13.52
C GLN A 325 19.47 -19.87 -12.38
N GLY A 326 19.99 -20.15 -11.17
CA GLY A 326 19.85 -19.23 -10.03
C GLY A 326 20.59 -17.90 -10.23
N VAL A 327 21.77 -17.94 -10.87
CA VAL A 327 22.55 -16.73 -11.20
C VAL A 327 21.83 -15.91 -12.27
N ALA A 328 21.34 -16.57 -13.32
CA ALA A 328 20.58 -15.92 -14.38
C ALA A 328 19.28 -15.24 -13.86
N GLN A 329 18.56 -15.90 -12.93
CA GLN A 329 17.41 -15.32 -12.27
C GLN A 329 17.77 -14.07 -11.46
N LEU A 330 18.83 -14.13 -10.65
CA LEU A 330 19.27 -13.02 -9.83
C LEU A 330 19.67 -11.80 -10.69
N ILE A 331 20.50 -12.02 -11.71
CA ILE A 331 20.93 -10.96 -12.63
C ILE A 331 19.72 -10.35 -13.35
N SER A 332 18.80 -11.18 -13.86
CA SER A 332 17.59 -10.71 -14.53
C SER A 332 16.70 -9.87 -13.60
N ALA A 333 16.53 -10.30 -12.35
CA ALA A 333 15.76 -9.54 -11.36
C ALA A 333 16.39 -8.17 -11.05
N VAL A 334 17.73 -8.13 -10.92
CA VAL A 334 18.45 -6.85 -10.72
C VAL A 334 18.28 -5.93 -11.92
N ILE A 335 18.48 -6.43 -13.15
CA ILE A 335 18.33 -5.64 -14.38
C ILE A 335 16.92 -5.05 -14.46
N VAL A 336 15.88 -5.88 -14.29
CA VAL A 336 14.48 -5.47 -14.38
C VAL A 336 14.13 -4.45 -13.28
N THR A 337 14.70 -4.62 -12.07
CA THR A 337 14.52 -3.65 -10.98
C THR A 337 15.15 -2.30 -11.33
N ILE A 338 16.36 -2.28 -11.89
CA ILE A 338 17.02 -1.03 -12.35
C ILE A 338 16.21 -0.36 -13.45
N ILE A 339 15.72 -1.12 -14.43
CA ILE A 339 14.85 -0.58 -15.50
C ILE A 339 13.58 0.04 -14.89
N SER A 340 12.94 -0.63 -13.94
CA SER A 340 11.75 -0.12 -13.27
C SER A 340 12.03 1.18 -12.49
N ILE A 341 13.19 1.30 -11.84
CA ILE A 341 13.64 2.53 -11.18
C ILE A 341 13.81 3.67 -12.21
N ILE A 342 14.50 3.40 -13.31
CA ILE A 342 14.74 4.39 -14.38
C ILE A 342 13.40 4.89 -14.94
N ILE A 343 12.49 3.97 -15.29
CA ILE A 343 11.15 4.32 -15.80
C ILE A 343 10.41 5.19 -14.77
N SER A 344 10.47 4.84 -13.49
CA SER A 344 9.79 5.58 -12.42
C SER A 344 10.36 6.99 -12.22
N VAL A 345 11.68 7.15 -12.34
CA VAL A 345 12.32 8.47 -12.28
C VAL A 345 11.93 9.33 -13.49
N ILE A 346 11.94 8.75 -14.70
CA ILE A 346 11.54 9.43 -15.93
C ILE A 346 10.05 9.84 -15.83
N SER A 347 9.19 8.91 -15.39
CA SER A 347 7.76 9.17 -15.17
C SER A 347 7.56 10.33 -14.20
N LEU A 348 8.21 10.28 -13.02
CA LEU A 348 8.09 11.34 -12.03
C LEU A 348 8.52 12.69 -12.60
N ARG A 349 9.65 12.72 -13.32
CA ARG A 349 10.24 13.98 -13.82
C ARG A 349 9.41 14.61 -14.93
N TYR A 350 8.94 13.84 -15.92
CA TYR A 350 8.36 14.35 -17.16
C TYR A 350 6.84 14.21 -17.23
N PHE A 351 6.26 13.17 -16.61
CA PHE A 351 4.83 12.90 -16.66
C PHE A 351 4.11 13.34 -15.39
N GLU A 352 4.44 12.73 -14.24
CA GLU A 352 3.71 12.98 -13.00
C GLU A 352 3.85 14.44 -12.53
N ASN A 353 5.05 15.03 -12.61
CA ASN A 353 5.29 16.40 -12.18
C ASN A 353 4.45 17.44 -12.94
N PHE A 354 4.03 17.17 -14.16
CA PHE A 354 3.10 18.04 -14.87
C PHE A 354 1.78 18.16 -14.10
N PHE A 355 1.18 17.04 -13.74
CA PHE A 355 -0.08 17.01 -12.99
C PHE A 355 0.10 17.46 -11.54
N LEU A 356 1.23 17.14 -10.92
CA LEU A 356 1.54 17.58 -9.55
C LEU A 356 1.69 19.11 -9.44
N LYS A 357 2.15 19.81 -10.48
CA LYS A 357 2.17 21.27 -10.53
C LYS A 357 0.75 21.86 -10.57
N LEU A 358 -0.18 21.21 -11.32
CA LEU A 358 -1.58 21.64 -11.37
C LEU A 358 -2.28 21.51 -9.99
N LYS A 359 -1.83 20.58 -9.15
CA LYS A 359 -2.34 20.38 -7.79
C LYS A 359 -2.24 21.65 -6.92
N LYS A 360 -1.28 22.54 -7.18
CA LYS A 360 -1.14 23.80 -6.44
C LYS A 360 -2.35 24.72 -6.56
N ARG A 361 -3.16 24.59 -7.63
CA ARG A 361 -4.39 25.37 -7.82
C ARG A 361 -5.52 24.99 -6.85
N TYR A 362 -5.36 23.89 -6.12
CA TYR A 362 -6.34 23.33 -5.19
C TYR A 362 -5.83 23.31 -3.74
N SER A 363 -4.92 24.22 -3.39
CA SER A 363 -4.38 24.38 -2.02
C SER A 363 -5.25 25.27 -1.14
#